data_8337ee3f6672819f1c3bd434aa0ef9bd
#
_entry.id   8337ee3f6672819f1c3bd434aa0ef9bd
#
_cell.length_a   1.000
_cell.length_b   1.000
_cell.length_c   1.000
_cell.angle_alpha   90.00
_cell.angle_beta   90.00
_cell.angle_gamma   90.00
#
_symmetry.space_group_name_H-M   'P 1'
#
loop_
_entity.id
_entity.type
_entity.pdbx_description
1 polymer ?
#
loop_
_entity_poly.entity_id
_entity_poly.type
_entity_poly.pdbx_seq_one_letter_code
_entity_poly.pdbx_strand_id
1 'polypeptide(L)'
;MNVHKRLALATAAVALGAGLAGTVPAQADQPSVSAQAATQRRDVCFSGACGSATVTFQSHYSAKVSMSVADNRCDAHPAKVRILADQYHLSTGSRYTWHGPWRVNHRGCHGGTGPAWNKTFVGGDPLLGMKVEICNDGVKCQTSSEMYNPY
;
A
#
# COMPACT_ATOMS: atom_id res chain seq x y z
N MET A 1 34.62 31.11 25.82
CA MET A 1 34.65 31.42 27.26
C MET A 1 33.39 30.90 27.90
N ASN A 2 33.60 30.21 29.02
CA ASN A 2 32.66 29.68 30.02
C ASN A 2 31.88 28.40 29.70
N VAL A 3 32.55 27.36 30.06
CA VAL A 3 32.08 25.99 30.35
C VAL A 3 31.37 25.97 31.72
N HIS A 4 30.18 25.43 31.79
CA HIS A 4 29.60 25.00 33.05
C HIS A 4 29.28 23.50 33.02
N LYS A 5 30.27 22.73 33.53
CA LYS A 5 30.08 21.36 34.00
C LYS A 5 29.21 21.40 35.26
N ARG A 6 28.10 20.66 35.29
CA ARG A 6 27.41 20.29 36.53
C ARG A 6 27.52 18.77 36.73
N LEU A 7 28.37 18.41 37.66
CA LEU A 7 28.42 17.10 38.28
C LEU A 7 27.19 16.94 39.18
N ALA A 8 26.43 15.88 39.03
CA ALA A 8 25.46 15.45 40.01
C ALA A 8 25.96 14.15 40.65
N LEU A 9 26.30 14.23 41.92
CA LEU A 9 26.60 13.07 42.75
C LEU A 9 25.29 12.31 43.03
N ALA A 10 25.25 11.04 42.72
CA ALA A 10 24.21 10.12 43.19
C ALA A 10 24.71 9.37 44.42
N THR A 11 24.11 9.61 45.56
CA THR A 11 24.30 8.90 46.83
C THR A 11 23.60 7.56 46.75
N ALA A 12 24.34 6.48 46.91
CA ALA A 12 23.81 5.13 47.10
C ALA A 12 23.32 4.95 48.54
N ALA A 13 22.03 4.68 48.72
CA ALA A 13 21.47 4.18 49.97
C ALA A 13 21.24 2.68 49.85
N VAL A 14 22.02 1.87 50.59
CA VAL A 14 21.83 0.45 50.79
C VAL A 14 20.78 0.28 51.87
N ALA A 15 19.60 -0.23 51.53
CA ALA A 15 18.62 -0.72 52.51
C ALA A 15 18.56 -2.25 52.39
N LEU A 16 19.10 -2.92 53.43
CA LEU A 16 18.81 -4.33 53.70
C LEU A 16 17.39 -4.44 54.24
N GLY A 17 16.48 -5.07 53.52
CA GLY A 17 15.12 -5.36 53.95
C GLY A 17 14.81 -6.83 53.62
N ALA A 18 14.55 -7.61 54.64
CA ALA A 18 14.23 -9.04 54.60
C ALA A 18 12.90 -9.33 53.86
N GLY A 19 12.93 -10.45 53.13
CA GLY A 19 11.88 -11.35 52.72
C GLY A 19 10.43 -10.91 52.71
N LEU A 20 9.89 -10.74 51.49
CA LEU A 20 8.50 -11.08 51.18
C LEU A 20 8.51 -11.68 49.77
N ALA A 21 7.99 -12.93 49.69
CA ALA A 21 7.75 -13.60 48.42
C ALA A 21 6.73 -12.74 47.61
N GLY A 22 7.26 -11.78 46.85
CA GLY A 22 6.50 -10.99 45.92
C GLY A 22 6.11 -11.86 44.72
N THR A 23 4.83 -12.14 44.59
CA THR A 23 4.22 -12.62 43.36
C THR A 23 4.66 -11.69 42.24
N VAL A 24 5.43 -12.20 41.30
CA VAL A 24 5.75 -11.50 40.05
C VAL A 24 4.42 -11.17 39.39
N PRO A 25 4.08 -9.89 39.15
CA PRO A 25 2.89 -9.59 38.39
C PRO A 25 3.10 -10.23 37.01
N ALA A 26 2.18 -11.14 36.64
CA ALA A 26 2.09 -11.66 35.30
C ALA A 26 2.07 -10.44 34.37
N GLN A 27 3.11 -10.28 33.56
CA GLN A 27 3.08 -9.34 32.45
C GLN A 27 1.88 -9.73 31.62
N ALA A 28 0.84 -8.91 31.69
CA ALA A 28 -0.28 -9.05 30.77
C ALA A 28 0.32 -9.03 29.37
N ASP A 29 0.17 -10.14 28.64
CA ASP A 29 0.47 -10.20 27.22
C ASP A 29 -0.21 -9.03 26.57
N GLN A 30 0.56 -8.01 26.19
CA GLN A 30 0.05 -6.97 25.32
C GLN A 30 -0.39 -7.68 24.05
N PRO A 31 -1.67 -7.57 23.66
CA PRO A 31 -2.10 -8.15 22.41
C PRO A 31 -1.22 -7.53 21.33
N SER A 32 -0.39 -8.36 20.70
CA SER A 32 0.35 -7.97 19.51
C SER A 32 -0.71 -7.57 18.50
N VAL A 33 -0.84 -6.26 18.25
CA VAL A 33 -1.69 -5.75 17.17
C VAL A 33 -1.02 -6.22 15.88
N SER A 34 -1.42 -7.39 15.45
CA SER A 34 -1.08 -7.91 14.12
C SER A 34 -1.59 -6.85 13.13
N ALA A 35 -0.67 -6.20 12.43
CA ALA A 35 -1.02 -5.24 11.39
C ALA A 35 -1.88 -5.98 10.36
N GLN A 36 -3.19 -5.78 10.46
CA GLN A 36 -4.17 -6.47 9.64
C GLN A 36 -4.01 -5.96 8.21
N ALA A 37 -3.74 -6.87 7.28
CA ALA A 37 -3.57 -6.53 5.88
C ALA A 37 -4.77 -5.73 5.37
N ALA A 38 -4.56 -4.45 5.06
CA ALA A 38 -5.63 -3.58 4.61
C ALA A 38 -5.94 -3.84 3.15
N THR A 39 -7.17 -4.24 2.88
CA THR A 39 -7.67 -4.45 1.52
C THR A 39 -8.54 -3.26 1.11
N GLN A 40 -8.23 -2.66 -0.02
CA GLN A 40 -8.98 -1.56 -0.60
C GLN A 40 -9.33 -1.87 -2.06
N ARG A 41 -10.47 -1.34 -2.52
CA ARG A 41 -10.92 -1.47 -3.90
C ARG A 41 -11.24 -0.11 -4.50
N ARG A 42 -10.93 0.04 -5.77
CA ARG A 42 -11.37 1.19 -6.59
C ARG A 42 -11.90 0.69 -7.92
N ASP A 43 -12.98 1.32 -8.33
CA ASP A 43 -13.59 1.14 -9.63
C ASP A 43 -13.51 2.47 -10.39
N VAL A 44 -13.23 2.41 -11.67
CA VAL A 44 -13.12 3.57 -12.57
C VAL A 44 -13.82 3.25 -13.87
N CYS A 45 -14.69 4.13 -14.32
CA CYS A 45 -15.34 4.03 -15.62
C CYS A 45 -15.08 5.30 -16.41
N PHE A 46 -14.67 5.14 -17.65
CA PHE A 46 -14.41 6.26 -18.54
C PHE A 46 -14.56 5.87 -20.01
N SER A 47 -15.34 6.65 -20.76
CA SER A 47 -15.44 6.52 -22.22
C SER A 47 -15.69 5.09 -22.73
N GLY A 48 -16.57 4.33 -22.04
CA GLY A 48 -16.92 2.97 -22.43
C GLY A 48 -16.00 1.89 -21.88
N ALA A 49 -14.94 2.23 -21.18
CA ALA A 49 -14.12 1.29 -20.41
C ALA A 49 -14.46 1.39 -18.93
N CYS A 50 -14.63 0.25 -18.24
CA CYS A 50 -14.75 0.18 -16.78
C CYS A 50 -13.72 -0.78 -16.22
N GLY A 51 -12.86 -0.29 -15.35
CA GLY A 51 -11.83 -1.08 -14.69
C GLY A 51 -11.98 -1.09 -13.18
N SER A 52 -11.48 -2.14 -12.55
CA SER A 52 -11.39 -2.25 -11.11
C SER A 52 -10.04 -2.76 -10.67
N ALA A 53 -9.62 -2.34 -9.48
CA ALA A 53 -8.51 -2.96 -8.78
C ALA A 53 -8.84 -3.17 -7.31
N THR A 54 -8.47 -4.34 -6.79
CA THR A 54 -8.43 -4.65 -5.37
C THR A 54 -6.97 -4.79 -4.97
N VAL A 55 -6.56 -4.01 -3.98
CA VAL A 55 -5.19 -4.00 -3.45
C VAL A 55 -5.24 -4.42 -1.99
N THR A 56 -4.45 -5.43 -1.63
CA THR A 56 -4.21 -5.85 -0.26
C THR A 56 -2.76 -5.53 0.09
N PHE A 57 -2.55 -4.46 0.84
CA PHE A 57 -1.23 -4.09 1.34
C PHE A 57 -0.74 -5.14 2.32
N GLN A 58 0.50 -5.58 2.19
CA GLN A 58 1.12 -6.61 3.01
C GLN A 58 2.26 -6.07 3.88
N SER A 59 2.88 -4.99 3.44
CA SER A 59 3.97 -4.32 4.13
C SER A 59 4.21 -2.93 3.55
N HIS A 60 5.20 -2.20 4.08
CA HIS A 60 5.70 -0.96 3.48
C HIS A 60 6.17 -1.11 2.02
N TYR A 61 6.49 -2.31 1.56
CA TYR A 61 7.13 -2.54 0.25
C TYR A 61 6.31 -3.43 -0.68
N SER A 62 5.22 -4.04 -0.20
CA SER A 62 4.53 -5.06 -0.98
C SER A 62 3.01 -5.00 -0.87
N ALA A 63 2.35 -5.36 -1.96
CA ALA A 63 0.90 -5.48 -2.03
C ALA A 63 0.49 -6.60 -3.01
N LYS A 64 -0.59 -7.30 -2.69
CA LYS A 64 -1.30 -8.15 -3.66
C LYS A 64 -2.28 -7.29 -4.43
N VAL A 65 -2.26 -7.41 -5.73
CA VAL A 65 -3.12 -6.65 -6.65
C VAL A 65 -3.92 -7.61 -7.50
N SER A 66 -5.22 -7.42 -7.51
CA SER A 66 -6.14 -8.04 -8.48
C SER A 66 -6.82 -6.93 -9.27
N MET A 67 -6.76 -6.97 -10.59
CA MET A 67 -7.38 -5.97 -11.45
C MET A 67 -8.06 -6.59 -12.65
N SER A 68 -9.08 -5.93 -13.16
CA SER A 68 -9.83 -6.33 -14.35
C SER A 68 -10.31 -5.09 -15.11
N VAL A 69 -10.65 -5.28 -16.37
CA VAL A 69 -11.26 -4.21 -17.19
C VAL A 69 -12.32 -4.82 -18.12
N ALA A 70 -13.45 -4.13 -18.20
CA ALA A 70 -14.51 -4.38 -19.17
C ALA A 70 -14.44 -3.32 -20.28
N ASP A 71 -14.66 -3.78 -21.49
CA ASP A 71 -14.87 -2.90 -22.65
C ASP A 71 -16.38 -2.89 -22.93
N ASN A 72 -17.01 -1.74 -22.75
CA ASN A 72 -18.44 -1.54 -22.96
C ASN A 72 -18.73 -0.77 -24.27
N ARG A 73 -17.69 -0.49 -25.06
CA ARG A 73 -17.80 0.24 -26.33
C ARG A 73 -17.40 -0.64 -27.48
N CYS A 74 -18.34 -0.89 -28.39
CA CYS A 74 -18.09 -1.70 -29.57
C CYS A 74 -17.41 -0.85 -30.68
N ASP A 75 -16.22 -0.36 -30.38
CA ASP A 75 -15.32 0.30 -31.33
C ASP A 75 -14.06 -0.57 -31.53
N ALA A 76 -13.19 -0.18 -32.44
CA ALA A 76 -11.97 -0.93 -32.71
C ALA A 76 -10.88 -0.78 -31.62
N HIS A 77 -11.20 -0.14 -30.49
CA HIS A 77 -10.23 0.22 -29.46
C HIS A 77 -10.44 -0.60 -28.19
N PRO A 78 -9.55 -1.54 -27.85
CA PRO A 78 -9.70 -2.37 -26.66
C PRO A 78 -9.45 -1.56 -25.38
N ALA A 79 -10.29 -1.81 -24.37
CA ALA A 79 -10.07 -1.27 -23.04
C ALA A 79 -8.85 -1.88 -22.38
N LYS A 80 -8.06 -1.06 -21.67
CA LYS A 80 -6.85 -1.48 -20.96
C LYS A 80 -6.76 -0.88 -19.56
N VAL A 81 -6.10 -1.62 -18.67
CA VAL A 81 -5.93 -1.25 -17.26
C VAL A 81 -4.49 -1.44 -16.83
N ARG A 82 -4.02 -0.61 -15.91
CA ARG A 82 -2.77 -0.80 -15.18
C ARG A 82 -2.87 -0.30 -13.75
N ILE A 83 -1.93 -0.70 -12.90
CA ILE A 83 -1.69 -0.11 -11.58
C ILE A 83 -0.61 0.96 -11.70
N LEU A 84 -0.83 2.02 -10.93
CA LEU A 84 0.17 3.02 -10.60
C LEU A 84 0.54 2.83 -9.14
N ALA A 85 1.83 2.77 -8.80
CA ALA A 85 2.31 2.64 -7.43
C ALA A 85 3.11 3.88 -7.05
N ASP A 86 2.59 4.65 -6.10
CA ASP A 86 3.28 5.81 -5.57
C ASP A 86 4.26 5.37 -4.49
N GLN A 87 5.53 5.69 -4.67
CA GLN A 87 6.64 5.29 -3.84
C GLN A 87 7.46 6.49 -3.36
N TYR A 88 8.21 6.28 -2.27
CA TYR A 88 9.09 7.28 -1.69
C TYR A 88 10.54 6.86 -1.86
N HIS A 89 11.28 7.59 -2.68
CA HIS A 89 12.69 7.30 -2.96
C HIS A 89 13.56 7.66 -1.75
N LEU A 90 14.06 6.65 -1.03
CA LEU A 90 14.80 6.84 0.22
C LEU A 90 16.08 7.66 0.06
N SER A 91 16.78 7.55 -1.07
CA SER A 91 18.05 8.24 -1.28
C SER A 91 17.88 9.71 -1.65
N THR A 92 16.78 10.09 -2.29
CA THR A 92 16.54 11.47 -2.75
C THR A 92 15.50 12.22 -1.94
N GLY A 93 14.74 11.53 -1.09
CA GLY A 93 13.64 12.10 -0.33
C GLY A 93 12.45 12.53 -1.19
N SER A 94 12.29 11.98 -2.39
CA SER A 94 11.26 12.39 -3.33
C SER A 94 10.21 11.29 -3.57
N ARG A 95 8.99 11.72 -3.89
CA ARG A 95 7.92 10.82 -4.34
C ARG A 95 8.03 10.61 -5.84
N TYR A 96 7.75 9.39 -6.28
CA TYR A 96 7.61 9.05 -7.69
C TYR A 96 6.51 8.01 -7.89
N THR A 97 5.99 7.95 -9.11
CA THR A 97 4.96 6.97 -9.49
C THR A 97 5.55 5.94 -10.43
N TRP A 98 5.57 4.69 -10.01
CA TRP A 98 5.86 3.57 -10.89
C TRP A 98 4.61 3.20 -11.70
N HIS A 99 4.77 3.03 -12.99
CA HIS A 99 3.71 2.66 -13.91
C HIS A 99 3.81 1.18 -14.27
N GLY A 100 2.82 0.40 -13.83
CA GLY A 100 2.71 -1.01 -14.17
C GLY A 100 2.45 -1.24 -15.66
N PRO A 101 2.68 -2.47 -16.14
CA PRO A 101 2.38 -2.82 -17.51
C PRO A 101 0.88 -2.81 -17.77
N TRP A 102 0.49 -2.35 -18.95
CA TRP A 102 -0.88 -2.41 -19.40
C TRP A 102 -1.38 -3.86 -19.54
N ARG A 103 -2.63 -4.06 -19.13
CA ARG A 103 -3.41 -5.28 -19.35
C ARG A 103 -4.58 -4.93 -20.24
N VAL A 104 -4.71 -5.62 -21.35
CA VAL A 104 -5.67 -5.33 -22.40
C VAL A 104 -6.80 -6.36 -22.38
N ASN A 105 -8.05 -5.89 -22.46
CA ASN A 105 -9.19 -6.75 -22.66
C ASN A 105 -9.36 -7.08 -24.16
N HIS A 106 -8.90 -8.24 -24.58
CA HIS A 106 -9.02 -8.70 -25.97
C HIS A 106 -10.39 -9.34 -26.30
N ARG A 107 -11.33 -9.37 -25.34
CA ARG A 107 -12.66 -9.95 -25.57
C ARG A 107 -13.61 -8.98 -26.26
N GLY A 108 -13.26 -7.69 -26.30
CA GLY A 108 -14.12 -6.62 -26.83
C GLY A 108 -15.39 -6.40 -26.01
N CYS A 109 -16.29 -5.59 -26.55
CA CYS A 109 -17.51 -5.15 -25.85
C CYS A 109 -18.54 -6.26 -25.59
N HIS A 110 -18.54 -7.31 -26.39
CA HIS A 110 -19.43 -8.45 -26.20
C HIS A 110 -18.90 -9.50 -25.22
N GLY A 111 -17.62 -9.43 -24.86
CA GLY A 111 -16.95 -10.39 -23.99
C GLY A 111 -17.03 -10.06 -22.51
N GLY A 112 -17.68 -8.94 -22.15
CA GLY A 112 -17.81 -8.47 -20.76
C GLY A 112 -16.48 -8.11 -20.12
N THR A 113 -16.39 -8.34 -18.81
CA THR A 113 -15.15 -8.12 -18.07
C THR A 113 -14.07 -9.11 -18.51
N GLY A 114 -12.91 -8.60 -18.85
CA GLY A 114 -11.74 -9.44 -19.14
C GLY A 114 -11.29 -10.28 -17.95
N PRO A 115 -10.32 -11.19 -18.13
CA PRO A 115 -9.82 -12.01 -17.04
C PRO A 115 -9.24 -11.13 -15.93
N ALA A 116 -9.37 -11.57 -14.69
CA ALA A 116 -8.69 -10.90 -13.58
C ALA A 116 -7.18 -11.19 -13.66
N TRP A 117 -6.37 -10.14 -13.54
CA TRP A 117 -4.92 -10.25 -13.44
C TRP A 117 -4.50 -10.11 -11.99
N ASN A 118 -3.94 -11.19 -11.43
CA ASN A 118 -3.47 -11.23 -10.05
C ASN A 118 -1.96 -11.19 -10.03
N LYS A 119 -1.38 -10.25 -9.31
CA LYS A 119 0.07 -10.08 -9.15
C LYS A 119 0.42 -9.61 -7.75
N THR A 120 1.59 -10.01 -7.29
CA THR A 120 2.23 -9.38 -6.13
C THR A 120 3.15 -8.29 -6.65
N PHE A 121 2.93 -7.07 -6.15
CA PHE A 121 3.86 -5.96 -6.30
C PHE A 121 4.87 -6.03 -5.17
N VAL A 122 6.15 -5.87 -5.51
CA VAL A 122 7.24 -5.70 -4.55
C VAL A 122 8.07 -4.52 -5.04
N GLY A 123 8.08 -3.44 -4.27
CA GLY A 123 8.87 -2.23 -4.55
C GLY A 123 10.26 -2.31 -3.94
N GLY A 124 11.22 -1.63 -4.55
CA GLY A 124 12.54 -1.38 -3.94
C GLY A 124 12.50 -0.25 -2.90
N ASP A 125 11.52 0.63 -3.02
CA ASP A 125 11.27 1.77 -2.14
C ASP A 125 9.93 1.63 -1.41
N PRO A 126 9.73 2.34 -0.28
CA PRO A 126 8.46 2.33 0.45
C PRO A 126 7.28 2.73 -0.42
N LEU A 127 6.25 1.88 -0.41
CA LEU A 127 5.00 2.06 -1.11
C LEU A 127 4.07 2.96 -0.28
N LEU A 128 3.70 4.11 -0.81
CA LEU A 128 2.80 5.06 -0.17
C LEU A 128 1.33 4.76 -0.46
N GLY A 129 1.06 4.31 -1.68
CA GLY A 129 -0.28 3.97 -2.12
C GLY A 129 -0.31 3.46 -3.55
N MET A 130 -1.52 3.11 -4.00
CA MET A 130 -1.75 2.64 -5.37
C MET A 130 -2.99 3.27 -5.97
N LYS A 131 -3.01 3.39 -7.30
CA LYS A 131 -4.15 3.83 -8.10
C LYS A 131 -4.37 2.87 -9.24
N VAL A 132 -5.60 2.76 -9.71
CA VAL A 132 -5.92 2.08 -10.95
C VAL A 132 -6.12 3.10 -12.06
N GLU A 133 -5.50 2.87 -13.20
CA GLU A 133 -5.66 3.68 -14.39
C GLU A 133 -6.24 2.83 -15.51
N ILE A 134 -7.27 3.37 -16.17
CA ILE A 134 -7.90 2.76 -17.34
C ILE A 134 -7.77 3.67 -18.54
N CYS A 135 -7.64 3.08 -19.71
CA CYS A 135 -7.70 3.79 -20.99
C CYS A 135 -8.56 2.99 -21.97
N ASN A 136 -9.21 3.71 -22.85
CA ASN A 136 -9.68 3.19 -24.11
C ASN A 136 -8.64 3.60 -25.18
N ASP A 137 -8.15 2.66 -25.99
CA ASP A 137 -7.01 2.89 -26.87
C ASP A 137 -7.30 4.04 -27.84
N GLY A 138 -6.36 5.00 -27.94
CA GLY A 138 -6.49 6.20 -28.78
C GLY A 138 -7.20 7.39 -28.15
N VAL A 139 -7.73 7.27 -26.91
CA VAL A 139 -8.42 8.36 -26.22
C VAL A 139 -7.77 8.61 -24.83
N LYS A 140 -8.40 9.40 -24.02
CA LYS A 140 -7.92 9.79 -22.69
C LYS A 140 -7.93 8.62 -21.72
N CYS A 141 -7.01 8.64 -20.77
CA CYS A 141 -7.01 7.74 -19.63
C CYS A 141 -7.66 8.39 -18.40
N GLN A 142 -8.19 7.58 -17.52
CA GLN A 142 -8.69 8.02 -16.22
C GLN A 142 -8.07 7.22 -15.10
N THR A 143 -7.71 7.91 -14.02
CA THR A 143 -7.09 7.33 -12.83
C THR A 143 -8.04 7.45 -11.65
N SER A 144 -8.10 6.43 -10.81
CA SER A 144 -8.86 6.43 -9.55
C SER A 144 -8.25 7.37 -8.51
N SER A 145 -9.01 7.61 -7.43
CA SER A 145 -8.43 8.07 -6.17
C SER A 145 -7.43 7.04 -5.63
N GLU A 146 -6.51 7.51 -4.81
CA GLU A 146 -5.46 6.68 -4.21
C GLU A 146 -6.04 5.68 -3.18
N MET A 147 -5.48 4.49 -3.15
CA MET A 147 -5.59 3.50 -2.09
C MET A 147 -4.32 3.60 -1.26
N TYR A 148 -4.44 4.11 -0.04
CA TYR A 148 -3.28 4.41 0.81
C TYR A 148 -2.75 3.15 1.50
N ASN A 149 -1.42 3.03 1.55
CA ASN A 149 -0.76 1.99 2.33
C ASN A 149 -0.81 2.36 3.82
N PRO A 150 -1.37 1.50 4.69
CA PRO A 150 -1.50 1.79 6.12
C PRO A 150 -0.23 1.50 6.93
N TYR A 151 0.81 0.92 6.32
CA TYR A 151 2.06 0.56 7.00
C TYR A 151 3.05 1.71 7.05
#